data_2833f85547af22b823a3ea09fa3d6034
#
_entry.id   2833f85547af22b823a3ea09fa3d6034
#
_cell.length_a   1.000
_cell.length_b   1.000
_cell.length_c   1.000
_cell.angle_alpha   90.00
_cell.angle_beta   90.00
_cell.angle_gamma   90.00
#
_symmetry.space_group_name_H-M   'P 1'
#
loop_
_entity.id
_entity.type
_entity.pdbx_description
1 polymer ?
#
loop_
_entity_poly.entity_id
_entity_poly.type
_entity_poly.pdbx_seq_one_letter_code
_entity_poly.pdbx_strand_id
1 'polypeptide(L)'
;YIMLASLPEAQRKQFLDGDWDAYEDSAFPEFNNTTHVVEPFEIPNGWYKFRAADWGYSSPACVLWFAVDYNNNLWIYRELYTKKVTADHFARQVINLENGEYIHYGVLDASTWAKRGDVGPSIAETMIQQGCRWRPSDRSPKSRINGKLEIHKRLKVIDDEPGIRILANCRNLIRTLGTLPIDDKNPEDVDTNAEDHAYDALRYGCMSRPTHPKFANRFGSSFQNTFEVSDNKFGY
;
A
#
# COMPACT_ATOMS: atom_id res chain seq x y z
N TYR A 1 15.04 5.85 -26.79
CA TYR A 1 16.32 6.43 -26.31
C TYR A 1 16.17 7.83 -25.71
N ILE A 2 15.30 8.68 -26.24
CA ILE A 2 15.12 10.08 -25.75
C ILE A 2 14.44 10.11 -24.37
N MET A 3 13.58 9.14 -24.07
CA MET A 3 12.84 9.07 -22.81
C MET A 3 13.73 8.70 -21.61
N LEU A 4 14.78 7.93 -21.82
CA LEU A 4 15.74 7.54 -20.77
C LEU A 4 16.71 8.66 -20.41
N ALA A 5 17.03 9.55 -21.36
CA ALA A 5 17.95 10.66 -21.13
C ALA A 5 17.39 11.76 -20.21
N SER A 6 16.05 11.83 -20.03
CA SER A 6 15.38 12.79 -19.16
C SER A 6 15.19 12.28 -17.72
N LEU A 7 15.55 11.02 -17.44
CA LEU A 7 15.45 10.45 -16.11
C LEU A 7 16.68 10.84 -15.26
N PRO A 8 16.53 11.00 -13.94
CA PRO A 8 17.64 11.11 -13.00
C PRO A 8 18.65 9.97 -13.21
N GLU A 9 19.94 10.24 -12.95
CA GLU A 9 21.04 9.32 -13.25
C GLU A 9 20.84 7.93 -12.60
N ALA A 10 20.34 7.89 -11.37
CA ALA A 10 20.03 6.68 -10.65
C ALA A 10 18.95 5.84 -11.38
N GLN A 11 17.87 6.46 -11.82
CA GLN A 11 16.80 5.79 -12.57
C GLN A 11 17.28 5.32 -13.96
N ARG A 12 18.16 6.10 -14.59
CA ARG A 12 18.76 5.73 -15.88
C ARG A 12 19.65 4.50 -15.76
N LYS A 13 20.48 4.42 -14.72
CA LYS A 13 21.31 3.23 -14.43
C LYS A 13 20.46 2.00 -14.20
N GLN A 14 19.37 2.14 -13.44
CA GLN A 14 18.44 1.08 -13.17
C GLN A 14 17.84 0.47 -14.44
N PHE A 15 17.44 1.31 -15.42
CA PHE A 15 16.85 0.86 -16.67
C PHE A 15 17.88 0.37 -17.69
N LEU A 16 19.12 0.87 -17.66
CA LEU A 16 20.15 0.52 -18.63
C LEU A 16 21.04 -0.64 -18.18
N ASP A 17 21.39 -0.66 -16.91
CA ASP A 17 22.42 -1.57 -16.37
C ASP A 17 21.81 -2.69 -15.51
N GLY A 18 20.50 -2.62 -15.21
CA GLY A 18 19.85 -3.56 -14.29
C GLY A 18 20.40 -3.45 -12.86
N ASP A 19 21.11 -2.35 -12.56
CA ASP A 19 21.71 -2.11 -11.26
C ASP A 19 20.65 -1.58 -10.28
N TRP A 20 20.09 -2.48 -9.51
CA TRP A 20 19.05 -2.22 -8.52
C TRP A 20 19.62 -1.94 -7.13
N ASP A 21 20.92 -2.09 -6.95
CA ASP A 21 21.62 -1.89 -5.69
C ASP A 21 22.10 -0.43 -5.47
N ALA A 22 21.80 0.47 -6.41
CA ALA A 22 22.39 1.82 -6.47
C ALA A 22 21.66 2.90 -5.65
N TYR A 23 20.91 2.55 -4.59
CA TYR A 23 20.18 3.56 -3.81
C TYR A 23 20.66 3.64 -2.36
N GLU A 24 21.87 4.20 -2.16
CA GLU A 24 22.34 4.57 -0.81
C GLU A 24 21.43 5.58 -0.11
N ASP A 25 20.65 6.38 -0.86
CA ASP A 25 19.75 7.42 -0.34
C ASP A 25 18.24 7.02 -0.39
N SER A 26 17.90 5.76 -0.66
CA SER A 26 16.51 5.31 -0.66
C SER A 26 15.94 5.26 0.77
N ALA A 27 14.68 5.67 0.91
CA ALA A 27 13.94 5.52 2.16
C ALA A 27 13.74 4.07 2.58
N PHE A 28 13.91 3.11 1.66
CA PHE A 28 13.74 1.67 1.89
C PHE A 28 14.90 0.86 1.30
N PRO A 29 16.09 0.95 1.90
CA PRO A 29 17.27 0.22 1.40
C PRO A 29 17.13 -1.30 1.50
N GLU A 30 16.21 -1.81 2.32
CA GLU A 30 15.90 -3.26 2.41
C GLU A 30 15.11 -3.77 1.20
N PHE A 31 14.45 -2.87 0.44
CA PHE A 31 13.69 -3.29 -0.72
C PHE A 31 14.61 -3.77 -1.83
N ASN A 32 14.43 -5.01 -2.23
CA ASN A 32 15.20 -5.65 -3.28
C ASN A 32 14.26 -6.44 -4.19
N ASN A 33 14.36 -6.23 -5.49
CA ASN A 33 13.49 -6.89 -6.46
C ASN A 33 13.63 -8.41 -6.44
N THR A 34 14.84 -8.93 -6.27
CA THR A 34 15.08 -10.38 -6.24
C THR A 34 14.35 -11.05 -5.07
N THR A 35 14.23 -10.34 -3.94
CA THR A 35 13.64 -10.87 -2.71
C THR A 35 12.14 -10.58 -2.59
N HIS A 36 11.72 -9.36 -2.99
CA HIS A 36 10.38 -8.85 -2.70
C HIS A 36 9.44 -8.90 -3.89
N VAL A 37 9.97 -9.00 -5.12
CA VAL A 37 9.14 -9.05 -6.32
C VAL A 37 9.02 -10.48 -6.80
N VAL A 38 7.80 -10.92 -7.05
CA VAL A 38 7.49 -12.27 -7.51
C VAL A 38 6.64 -12.26 -8.76
N GLU A 39 6.76 -13.29 -9.57
CA GLU A 39 5.88 -13.45 -10.73
C GLU A 39 4.41 -13.54 -10.32
N PRO A 40 3.50 -12.95 -11.10
CA PRO A 40 2.08 -13.00 -10.82
C PRO A 40 1.56 -14.45 -10.80
N PHE A 41 0.75 -14.75 -9.79
CA PHE A 41 0.05 -16.02 -9.64
C PHE A 41 -1.39 -15.80 -9.16
N GLU A 42 -2.22 -16.79 -9.26
CA GLU A 42 -3.61 -16.74 -8.78
C GLU A 42 -3.63 -16.79 -7.25
N ILE A 43 -4.18 -15.73 -6.62
CA ILE A 43 -4.26 -15.64 -5.16
C ILE A 43 -5.23 -16.69 -4.62
N PRO A 44 -4.82 -17.56 -3.70
CA PRO A 44 -5.67 -18.58 -3.12
C PRO A 44 -6.95 -18.01 -2.50
N ASN A 45 -8.09 -18.67 -2.74
CA ASN A 45 -9.39 -18.20 -2.25
C ASN A 45 -9.51 -18.09 -0.73
N GLY A 46 -8.71 -18.87 0.01
CA GLY A 46 -8.67 -18.84 1.48
C GLY A 46 -7.85 -17.71 2.07
N TRP A 47 -7.16 -16.92 1.26
CA TRP A 47 -6.38 -15.80 1.76
C TRP A 47 -7.28 -14.59 2.00
N TYR A 48 -7.02 -13.89 3.11
CA TYR A 48 -7.76 -12.69 3.48
C TYR A 48 -7.37 -11.53 2.58
N LYS A 49 -8.34 -10.92 1.87
CA LYS A 49 -8.08 -9.86 0.89
C LYS A 49 -8.64 -8.52 1.36
N PHE A 50 -7.86 -7.47 1.19
CA PHE A 50 -8.26 -6.09 1.46
C PHE A 50 -7.56 -5.15 0.48
N ARG A 51 -7.93 -3.88 0.49
CA ARG A 51 -7.28 -2.87 -0.34
C ARG A 51 -6.96 -1.61 0.45
N ALA A 52 -6.01 -0.82 -0.05
CA ALA A 52 -5.74 0.52 0.45
C ALA A 52 -5.50 1.47 -0.71
N ALA A 53 -5.85 2.74 -0.51
CA ALA A 53 -5.75 3.74 -1.57
C ALA A 53 -5.30 5.09 -1.04
N ASP A 54 -4.47 5.75 -1.85
CA ASP A 54 -4.23 7.18 -1.82
C ASP A 54 -4.92 7.82 -3.04
N TRP A 55 -5.76 8.83 -2.83
CA TRP A 55 -6.51 9.45 -3.92
C TRP A 55 -6.06 10.86 -4.20
N GLY A 56 -5.77 11.12 -5.48
CA GLY A 56 -5.53 12.44 -6.03
C GLY A 56 -6.25 12.64 -7.37
N TYR A 57 -6.58 13.87 -7.70
CA TYR A 57 -7.08 14.24 -9.02
C TYR A 57 -5.97 14.81 -9.89
N SER A 58 -5.33 15.89 -9.44
CA SER A 58 -4.19 16.52 -10.13
C SER A 58 -2.90 15.73 -9.95
N SER A 59 -2.74 15.09 -8.81
CA SER A 59 -1.73 14.08 -8.51
C SER A 59 -2.23 12.70 -8.88
N PRO A 60 -1.36 11.70 -9.02
CA PRO A 60 -1.77 10.33 -9.19
C PRO A 60 -2.65 9.83 -8.04
N ALA A 61 -3.54 8.90 -8.35
CA ALA A 61 -4.27 8.11 -7.38
C ALA A 61 -3.79 6.65 -7.49
N CYS A 62 -3.59 6.00 -6.36
CA CYS A 62 -3.11 4.63 -6.29
C CYS A 62 -4.05 3.78 -5.44
N VAL A 63 -4.43 2.60 -5.93
CA VAL A 63 -5.03 1.52 -5.13
C VAL A 63 -4.12 0.33 -5.20
N LEU A 64 -3.86 -0.25 -4.04
CA LEU A 64 -3.16 -1.52 -3.90
C LEU A 64 -4.11 -2.54 -3.28
N TRP A 65 -4.14 -3.75 -3.87
CA TRP A 65 -4.86 -4.89 -3.30
C TRP A 65 -3.89 -5.83 -2.62
N PHE A 66 -4.24 -6.20 -1.41
CA PHE A 66 -3.44 -7.01 -0.51
C PHE A 66 -4.13 -8.35 -0.28
N ALA A 67 -3.36 -9.41 -0.31
CA ALA A 67 -3.73 -10.71 0.21
C ALA A 67 -2.85 -11.05 1.41
N VAL A 68 -3.40 -11.76 2.39
CA VAL A 68 -2.70 -12.16 3.60
C VAL A 68 -2.64 -13.68 3.63
N ASP A 69 -1.44 -14.22 3.66
CA ASP A 69 -1.24 -15.64 3.76
C ASP A 69 -1.41 -16.17 5.21
N TYR A 70 -1.32 -17.48 5.39
CA TYR A 70 -1.49 -18.11 6.70
C TYR A 70 -0.37 -17.76 7.71
N ASN A 71 0.77 -17.23 7.23
CA ASN A 71 1.87 -16.73 8.05
C ASN A 71 1.74 -15.24 8.39
N ASN A 72 0.62 -14.60 7.98
CA ASN A 72 0.39 -13.16 8.11
C ASN A 72 1.35 -12.29 7.28
N ASN A 73 1.97 -12.84 6.24
CA ASN A 73 2.70 -12.05 5.26
C ASN A 73 1.73 -11.36 4.30
N LEU A 74 2.10 -10.18 3.83
CA LEU A 74 1.33 -9.41 2.87
C LEU A 74 1.82 -9.69 1.44
N TRP A 75 0.86 -9.89 0.55
CA TRP A 75 1.09 -10.04 -0.88
C TRP A 75 0.32 -8.94 -1.61
N ILE A 76 1.04 -8.00 -2.24
CA ILE A 76 0.42 -6.97 -3.07
C ILE A 76 0.26 -7.56 -4.46
N TYR A 77 -0.99 -7.88 -4.85
CA TYR A 77 -1.25 -8.67 -6.03
C TYR A 77 -1.90 -7.92 -7.20
N ARG A 78 -2.37 -6.70 -6.93
CA ARG A 78 -2.99 -5.84 -7.96
C ARG A 78 -2.75 -4.39 -7.62
N GLU A 79 -2.59 -3.58 -8.66
CA GLU A 79 -2.39 -2.13 -8.59
C GLU A 79 -3.33 -1.44 -9.58
N LEU A 80 -3.96 -0.35 -9.16
CA LEU A 80 -4.52 0.67 -10.03
C LEU A 80 -3.74 1.96 -9.80
N TYR A 81 -3.13 2.49 -10.85
CA TYR A 81 -2.41 3.76 -10.79
C TYR A 81 -2.92 4.67 -11.90
N THR A 82 -3.56 5.78 -11.55
CA THR A 82 -4.27 6.64 -12.49
C THR A 82 -4.17 8.10 -12.10
N LYS A 83 -4.49 9.01 -13.02
CA LYS A 83 -4.47 10.45 -12.81
C LYS A 83 -5.63 11.11 -13.56
N LYS A 84 -6.13 12.24 -13.05
CA LYS A 84 -7.22 13.02 -13.64
C LYS A 84 -8.54 12.27 -13.77
N VAL A 85 -8.81 11.38 -12.82
CA VAL A 85 -10.05 10.60 -12.73
C VAL A 85 -10.89 11.14 -11.57
N THR A 86 -12.18 11.39 -11.81
CA THR A 86 -13.12 11.83 -10.76
C THR A 86 -13.40 10.70 -9.76
N ALA A 87 -13.81 11.05 -8.54
CA ALA A 87 -14.02 10.09 -7.47
C ALA A 87 -15.02 8.97 -7.83
N ASP A 88 -16.08 9.30 -8.54
CA ASP A 88 -17.09 8.33 -9.00
C ASP A 88 -16.53 7.38 -10.08
N HIS A 89 -15.77 7.91 -11.03
CA HIS A 89 -15.10 7.08 -12.04
C HIS A 89 -14.01 6.19 -11.44
N PHE A 90 -13.25 6.72 -10.49
CA PHE A 90 -12.26 5.96 -9.76
C PHE A 90 -12.88 4.79 -9.00
N ALA A 91 -13.98 5.03 -8.29
CA ALA A 91 -14.71 3.97 -7.59
C ALA A 91 -15.19 2.87 -8.55
N ARG A 92 -15.71 3.26 -9.73
CA ARG A 92 -16.13 2.28 -10.76
C ARG A 92 -14.96 1.47 -11.31
N GLN A 93 -13.79 2.10 -11.51
CA GLN A 93 -12.58 1.37 -11.94
C GLN A 93 -12.15 0.34 -10.88
N VAL A 94 -12.18 0.71 -9.60
CA VAL A 94 -11.87 -0.20 -8.49
C VAL A 94 -12.80 -1.40 -8.50
N ILE A 95 -14.12 -1.17 -8.55
CA ILE A 95 -15.13 -2.25 -8.57
C ILE A 95 -14.97 -3.15 -9.81
N ASN A 96 -14.71 -2.56 -10.96
CA ASN A 96 -14.53 -3.33 -12.21
C ASN A 96 -13.28 -4.23 -12.13
N LEU A 97 -12.20 -3.75 -11.52
CA LEU A 97 -10.98 -4.55 -11.33
C LEU A 97 -11.17 -5.68 -10.31
N GLU A 98 -12.08 -5.52 -9.37
CA GLU A 98 -12.44 -6.58 -8.41
C GLU A 98 -13.28 -7.67 -9.06
N ASN A 99 -14.09 -7.33 -10.07
CA ASN A 99 -14.87 -8.29 -10.87
C ASN A 99 -15.58 -9.36 -10.03
N GLY A 100 -16.22 -8.94 -8.93
CA GLY A 100 -16.91 -9.84 -8.00
C GLY A 100 -16.01 -10.53 -6.97
N GLU A 101 -14.72 -10.26 -6.96
CA GLU A 101 -13.81 -10.73 -5.91
C GLU A 101 -14.23 -10.18 -4.55
N TYR A 102 -14.26 -11.04 -3.53
CA TYR A 102 -14.64 -10.62 -2.18
C TYR A 102 -13.47 -9.90 -1.50
N ILE A 103 -13.64 -8.61 -1.26
CA ILE A 103 -12.69 -7.75 -0.54
C ILE A 103 -13.29 -7.40 0.83
N HIS A 104 -12.63 -7.84 1.90
CA HIS A 104 -13.14 -7.70 3.26
C HIS A 104 -13.30 -6.24 3.68
N TYR A 105 -12.34 -5.37 3.34
CA TYR A 105 -12.41 -3.93 3.59
C TYR A 105 -11.48 -3.14 2.67
N GLY A 106 -11.71 -1.84 2.60
CA GLY A 106 -10.82 -0.88 1.96
C GLY A 106 -10.43 0.23 2.92
N VAL A 107 -9.17 0.68 2.86
CA VAL A 107 -8.66 1.85 3.58
C VAL A 107 -8.34 2.94 2.58
N LEU A 108 -8.80 4.16 2.84
CA LEU A 108 -8.58 5.31 1.95
C LEU A 108 -7.98 6.46 2.77
N ASP A 109 -7.18 7.32 2.14
CA ASP A 109 -6.69 8.52 2.80
C ASP A 109 -7.80 9.26 3.53
N ALA A 110 -7.62 9.47 4.82
CA ALA A 110 -8.62 10.07 5.68
C ALA A 110 -8.95 11.53 5.33
N SER A 111 -8.09 12.23 4.58
CA SER A 111 -8.36 13.59 4.09
C SER A 111 -9.56 13.63 3.12
N THR A 112 -9.86 12.51 2.45
CA THR A 112 -10.96 12.39 1.49
C THR A 112 -12.35 12.47 2.12
N TRP A 113 -12.46 12.33 3.45
CA TRP A 113 -13.72 12.58 4.21
C TRP A 113 -13.94 14.05 4.55
N ALA A 114 -12.93 14.92 4.35
CA ALA A 114 -13.10 16.34 4.58
C ALA A 114 -14.11 16.92 3.57
N LYS A 115 -15.13 17.59 4.08
CA LYS A 115 -16.10 18.32 3.24
C LYS A 115 -15.46 19.61 2.75
N ARG A 116 -15.60 19.87 1.47
CA ARG A 116 -15.16 21.12 0.84
C ARG A 116 -16.37 22.04 0.66
N GLY A 117 -16.62 22.89 1.66
CA GLY A 117 -17.80 23.76 1.68
C GLY A 117 -19.06 23.05 2.22
N ASP A 118 -20.19 23.78 2.19
CA ASP A 118 -21.45 23.31 2.78
C ASP A 118 -22.32 22.47 1.84
N VAL A 119 -21.87 22.23 0.61
CA VAL A 119 -22.68 21.58 -0.43
C VAL A 119 -22.01 20.34 -1.00
N GLY A 120 -22.70 19.21 -0.87
CA GLY A 120 -22.38 17.96 -1.54
C GLY A 120 -21.62 16.93 -0.68
N PRO A 121 -21.50 15.69 -1.19
CA PRO A 121 -20.76 14.62 -0.53
C PRO A 121 -19.25 14.88 -0.56
N SER A 122 -18.53 14.35 0.42
CA SER A 122 -17.07 14.27 0.39
C SER A 122 -16.60 13.33 -0.74
N ILE A 123 -15.31 13.33 -1.03
CA ILE A 123 -14.72 12.43 -2.02
C ILE A 123 -14.99 10.95 -1.63
N ALA A 124 -14.77 10.61 -0.37
CA ALA A 124 -15.03 9.26 0.13
C ALA A 124 -16.52 8.89 0.04
N GLU A 125 -17.42 9.79 0.45
CA GLU A 125 -18.88 9.58 0.33
C GLU A 125 -19.30 9.37 -1.13
N THR A 126 -18.73 10.11 -2.08
CA THR A 126 -18.98 9.94 -3.52
C THR A 126 -18.58 8.53 -3.97
N MET A 127 -17.42 8.04 -3.55
CA MET A 127 -16.97 6.67 -3.87
C MET A 127 -17.88 5.61 -3.25
N ILE A 128 -18.31 5.82 -2.00
CA ILE A 128 -19.19 4.90 -1.28
C ILE A 128 -20.57 4.83 -1.93
N GLN A 129 -21.10 5.94 -2.43
CA GLN A 129 -22.36 5.99 -3.20
C GLN A 129 -22.29 5.17 -4.48
N GLN A 130 -21.11 4.97 -5.07
CA GLN A 130 -20.90 4.06 -6.21
C GLN A 130 -20.78 2.58 -5.78
N GLY A 131 -20.90 2.25 -4.50
CA GLY A 131 -20.75 0.88 -3.97
C GLY A 131 -19.30 0.52 -3.58
N CYS A 132 -18.33 1.42 -3.77
CA CYS A 132 -16.95 1.20 -3.39
C CYS A 132 -16.73 1.59 -1.92
N ARG A 133 -16.82 0.62 -1.01
CA ARG A 133 -16.75 0.86 0.43
C ARG A 133 -15.33 1.13 0.90
N TRP A 134 -15.17 2.17 1.75
CA TRP A 134 -13.92 2.58 2.35
C TRP A 134 -14.06 2.92 3.83
N ARG A 135 -13.00 2.75 4.58
CA ARG A 135 -12.82 3.30 5.92
C ARG A 135 -11.62 4.27 5.90
N PRO A 136 -11.59 5.29 6.78
CA PRO A 136 -10.48 6.22 6.83
C PRO A 136 -9.19 5.55 7.28
N SER A 137 -8.06 6.01 6.74
CA SER A 137 -6.73 5.67 7.22
C SER A 137 -6.48 6.25 8.62
N ASP A 138 -5.49 5.71 9.33
CA ASP A 138 -5.07 6.22 10.62
C ASP A 138 -4.51 7.64 10.50
N ARG A 139 -5.01 8.57 11.33
CA ARG A 139 -4.59 9.96 11.45
C ARG A 139 -3.97 10.26 12.83
N SER A 140 -3.68 9.27 13.63
CA SER A 140 -3.03 9.46 14.92
C SER A 140 -1.69 10.22 14.77
N PRO A 141 -1.26 10.95 15.79
CA PRO A 141 0.04 11.59 15.79
C PRO A 141 1.14 10.58 15.44
N LYS A 142 2.06 10.96 14.55
CA LYS A 142 3.16 10.11 14.05
C LYS A 142 2.74 8.91 13.19
N SER A 143 1.48 8.86 12.71
CA SER A 143 1.01 7.75 11.85
C SER A 143 1.86 7.58 10.59
N ARG A 144 2.44 8.65 10.01
CA ARG A 144 3.38 8.54 8.87
C ARG A 144 4.65 7.81 9.26
N ILE A 145 5.30 8.23 10.35
CA ILE A 145 6.54 7.62 10.86
C ILE A 145 6.30 6.16 11.25
N ASN A 146 5.22 5.89 11.98
CA ASN A 146 4.84 4.53 12.37
C ASN A 146 4.57 3.65 11.14
N GLY A 147 3.95 4.21 10.11
CA GLY A 147 3.68 3.49 8.86
C GLY A 147 4.96 3.18 8.08
N LYS A 148 5.93 4.11 8.01
CA LYS A 148 7.25 3.87 7.44
C LYS A 148 7.97 2.73 8.19
N LEU A 149 7.98 2.79 9.53
CA LEU A 149 8.55 1.73 10.36
C LEU A 149 7.88 0.37 10.17
N GLU A 150 6.56 0.36 9.96
CA GLU A 150 5.84 -0.88 9.69
C GLU A 150 6.22 -1.49 8.33
N ILE A 151 6.44 -0.66 7.30
CA ILE A 151 6.96 -1.12 6.00
C ILE A 151 8.37 -1.68 6.17
N HIS A 152 9.28 -1.00 6.87
CA HIS A 152 10.62 -1.51 7.17
C HIS A 152 10.59 -2.88 7.84
N LYS A 153 9.70 -3.08 8.84
CA LYS A 153 9.54 -4.38 9.51
C LYS A 153 9.13 -5.48 8.53
N ARG A 154 8.24 -5.17 7.58
CA ARG A 154 7.74 -6.14 6.61
C ARG A 154 8.73 -6.43 5.50
N LEU A 155 9.57 -5.46 5.13
CA LEU A 155 10.63 -5.66 4.14
C LEU A 155 11.79 -6.50 4.69
N LYS A 156 12.00 -6.53 6.02
CA LYS A 156 13.06 -7.36 6.60
C LYS A 156 12.83 -8.83 6.32
N VAL A 157 13.89 -9.50 5.88
CA VAL A 157 13.92 -10.95 5.72
C VAL A 157 14.18 -11.59 7.08
N ILE A 158 13.29 -12.47 7.50
CA ILE A 158 13.38 -13.23 8.75
C ILE A 158 13.15 -14.70 8.39
N ASP A 159 14.07 -15.57 8.75
CA ASP A 159 14.01 -17.01 8.41
C ASP A 159 13.86 -17.23 6.89
N ASP A 160 14.63 -16.49 6.10
CA ASP A 160 14.65 -16.49 4.62
C ASP A 160 13.34 -16.01 3.96
N GLU A 161 12.42 -15.42 4.73
CA GLU A 161 11.16 -14.92 4.22
C GLU A 161 10.92 -13.43 4.55
N PRO A 162 10.60 -12.56 3.56
CA PRO A 162 10.13 -11.20 3.81
C PRO A 162 8.66 -11.23 4.26
N GLY A 163 8.29 -10.30 5.14
CA GLY A 163 6.90 -10.12 5.57
C GLY A 163 5.99 -9.48 4.52
N ILE A 164 6.55 -9.06 3.37
CA ILE A 164 5.81 -8.46 2.25
C ILE A 164 6.41 -8.93 0.92
N ARG A 165 5.53 -9.25 -0.03
CA ARG A 165 5.89 -9.54 -1.42
C ARG A 165 4.98 -8.78 -2.37
N ILE A 166 5.53 -8.39 -3.51
CA ILE A 166 4.85 -7.57 -4.52
C ILE A 166 4.85 -8.36 -5.84
N LEU A 167 3.69 -8.57 -6.43
CA LEU A 167 3.60 -9.21 -7.73
C LEU A 167 4.11 -8.25 -8.82
N ALA A 168 4.85 -8.76 -9.78
CA ALA A 168 5.54 -7.98 -10.82
C ALA A 168 4.61 -7.11 -11.69
N ASN A 169 3.30 -7.34 -11.66
CA ASN A 169 2.31 -6.49 -12.31
C ASN A 169 2.04 -5.17 -11.55
N CYS A 170 2.47 -5.02 -10.28
CA CYS A 170 2.37 -3.78 -9.50
C CYS A 170 3.54 -2.83 -9.80
N ARG A 171 3.64 -2.43 -11.06
CA ARG A 171 4.82 -1.76 -11.63
C ARG A 171 5.13 -0.40 -11.03
N ASN A 172 4.11 0.40 -10.71
CA ASN A 172 4.33 1.74 -10.15
C ASN A 172 4.80 1.64 -8.71
N LEU A 173 4.24 0.74 -7.91
CA LEU A 173 4.71 0.50 -6.55
C LEU A 173 6.18 0.06 -6.55
N ILE A 174 6.54 -0.93 -7.37
CA ILE A 174 7.91 -1.43 -7.48
C ILE A 174 8.87 -0.31 -7.87
N ARG A 175 8.51 0.46 -8.91
CA ARG A 175 9.32 1.56 -9.41
C ARG A 175 9.52 2.66 -8.36
N THR A 176 8.45 3.08 -7.69
CA THR A 176 8.52 4.20 -6.75
C THR A 176 9.12 3.81 -5.41
N LEU A 177 8.81 2.62 -4.88
CA LEU A 177 9.30 2.19 -3.58
C LEU A 177 10.83 2.09 -3.53
N GLY A 178 11.45 1.55 -4.59
CA GLY A 178 12.90 1.42 -4.68
C GLY A 178 13.65 2.75 -4.81
N THR A 179 12.97 3.80 -5.29
CA THR A 179 13.59 5.11 -5.60
C THR A 179 13.15 6.24 -4.69
N LEU A 180 12.26 5.96 -3.73
CA LEU A 180 11.68 7.00 -2.87
C LEU A 180 12.76 7.56 -1.93
N PRO A 181 13.07 8.88 -1.99
CA PRO A 181 14.10 9.45 -1.16
C PRO A 181 13.62 9.71 0.28
N ILE A 182 14.58 9.80 1.19
CA ILE A 182 14.36 10.28 2.55
C ILE A 182 14.09 11.80 2.50
N ASP A 183 13.22 12.30 3.37
CA ASP A 183 13.01 13.75 3.51
C ASP A 183 14.24 14.41 4.17
N ASP A 184 14.84 15.41 3.50
CA ASP A 184 16.04 16.10 3.96
C ASP A 184 15.85 16.82 5.31
N LYS A 185 14.61 17.26 5.62
CA LYS A 185 14.29 18.00 6.84
C LYS A 185 13.81 17.09 7.97
N ASN A 186 13.24 15.96 7.61
CA ASN A 186 12.72 14.97 8.55
C ASN A 186 13.14 13.55 8.11
N PRO A 187 14.34 13.09 8.44
CA PRO A 187 14.85 11.78 8.01
C PRO A 187 14.01 10.57 8.48
N GLU A 188 13.10 10.78 9.46
CA GLU A 188 12.15 9.76 9.88
C GLU A 188 11.00 9.53 8.88
N ASP A 189 10.80 10.44 7.91
CA ASP A 189 9.77 10.35 6.87
C ASP A 189 10.40 10.20 5.47
N VAL A 190 9.57 10.05 4.46
CA VAL A 190 9.95 10.09 3.05
C VAL A 190 9.75 11.49 2.50
N ASP A 191 10.46 11.85 1.42
CA ASP A 191 10.24 13.13 0.73
C ASP A 191 8.85 13.16 0.09
N THR A 192 7.98 14.02 0.61
CA THR A 192 6.61 14.21 0.11
C THR A 192 6.52 15.02 -1.18
N ASN A 193 7.63 15.57 -1.68
CA ASN A 193 7.70 16.18 -3.00
C ASN A 193 8.00 15.15 -4.09
N ALA A 194 8.45 13.96 -3.71
CA ALA A 194 8.65 12.84 -4.61
C ALA A 194 7.32 12.17 -4.97
N GLU A 195 7.37 11.16 -5.83
CA GLU A 195 6.20 10.37 -6.22
C GLU A 195 5.85 9.33 -5.14
N ASP A 196 5.18 9.76 -4.07
CA ASP A 196 4.91 8.97 -2.86
C ASP A 196 3.52 8.30 -2.82
N HIS A 197 2.69 8.47 -3.87
CA HIS A 197 1.29 8.00 -3.86
C HIS A 197 1.13 6.49 -3.69
N ALA A 198 1.97 5.68 -4.35
CA ALA A 198 1.95 4.23 -4.17
C ALA A 198 2.48 3.82 -2.79
N TYR A 199 3.47 4.53 -2.27
CA TYR A 199 3.96 4.38 -0.91
C TYR A 199 2.87 4.72 0.12
N ASP A 200 2.13 5.81 -0.06
CA ASP A 200 1.05 6.18 0.87
C ASP A 200 -0.07 5.13 0.88
N ALA A 201 -0.47 4.60 -0.28
CA ALA A 201 -1.39 3.48 -0.35
C ALA A 201 -0.84 2.23 0.36
N LEU A 202 0.46 1.90 0.17
CA LEU A 202 1.14 0.80 0.87
C LEU A 202 1.14 1.03 2.38
N ARG A 203 1.47 2.23 2.82
CA ARG A 203 1.52 2.63 4.22
C ARG A 203 0.16 2.48 4.89
N TYR A 204 -0.92 2.96 4.26
CA TYR A 204 -2.29 2.79 4.78
C TYR A 204 -2.67 1.31 4.90
N GLY A 205 -2.29 0.50 3.92
CA GLY A 205 -2.51 -0.94 3.95
C GLY A 205 -1.77 -1.60 5.12
N CYS A 206 -0.48 -1.35 5.27
CA CYS A 206 0.35 -1.90 6.35
C CYS A 206 -0.14 -1.47 7.74
N MET A 207 -0.49 -0.18 7.92
CA MET A 207 -1.02 0.35 9.17
C MET A 207 -2.38 -0.24 9.54
N SER A 208 -3.20 -0.60 8.56
CA SER A 208 -4.50 -1.23 8.82
C SER A 208 -4.36 -2.67 9.35
N ARG A 209 -3.20 -3.28 9.15
CA ARG A 209 -2.87 -4.64 9.56
C ARG A 209 -1.40 -4.71 10.00
N PRO A 210 -1.04 -4.11 11.15
CA PRO A 210 0.34 -4.07 11.60
C PRO A 210 0.88 -5.47 11.94
N THR A 211 2.20 -5.64 11.79
CA THR A 211 2.89 -6.85 12.25
C THR A 211 2.78 -6.93 13.77
N HIS A 212 2.17 -8.00 14.25
CA HIS A 212 2.32 -8.34 15.66
C HIS A 212 3.73 -8.91 15.87
N PRO A 213 4.45 -8.55 16.94
CA PRO A 213 5.66 -9.25 17.29
C PRO A 213 5.32 -10.76 17.36
N LYS A 214 6.04 -11.57 16.58
CA LYS A 214 5.99 -13.03 16.75
C LYS A 214 6.45 -13.26 18.17
N PHE A 215 5.52 -13.48 19.10
CA PHE A 215 5.87 -14.06 20.38
C PHE A 215 6.50 -15.40 20.03
N ALA A 216 7.81 -15.52 20.22
CA ALA A 216 8.49 -16.78 20.11
C ALA A 216 7.70 -17.75 20.98
N ASN A 217 7.06 -18.73 20.37
CA ASN A 217 6.29 -19.76 21.05
C ASN A 217 7.24 -20.53 21.96
N ARG A 218 7.43 -20.04 23.19
CA ARG A 218 8.08 -20.78 24.29
C ARG A 218 7.10 -21.63 25.09
N PHE A 219 5.81 -21.60 24.72
CA PHE A 219 4.81 -22.46 25.34
C PHE A 219 3.91 -23.05 24.26
N GLY A 220 3.89 -24.38 24.22
CA GLY A 220 3.19 -25.17 23.22
C GLY A 220 1.71 -24.87 23.13
N SER A 221 1.25 -25.09 21.92
CA SER A 221 -0.10 -25.42 21.47
C SER A 221 -1.25 -25.18 22.47
N SER A 222 -1.98 -24.08 22.33
CA SER A 222 -3.43 -23.98 22.41
C SER A 222 -3.87 -22.52 22.55
N PHE A 223 -3.97 -21.81 21.45
CA PHE A 223 -4.90 -20.68 21.37
C PHE A 223 -5.49 -20.68 19.95
N GLN A 224 -6.70 -21.23 19.87
CA GLN A 224 -7.57 -20.98 18.71
C GLN A 224 -7.83 -19.48 18.64
N ASN A 225 -7.53 -18.91 17.45
CA ASN A 225 -7.80 -17.50 17.13
C ASN A 225 -9.30 -17.24 17.17
N THR A 226 -9.80 -16.71 18.24
CA THR A 226 -11.05 -15.94 18.27
C THR A 226 -10.69 -14.46 18.17
N PHE A 227 -10.39 -14.00 16.97
CA PHE A 227 -10.54 -12.59 16.65
C PHE A 227 -11.99 -12.38 16.21
N GLU A 228 -12.88 -12.22 17.17
CA GLU A 228 -14.11 -11.50 16.94
C GLU A 228 -13.74 -10.03 16.66
N VAL A 229 -13.84 -9.66 15.40
CA VAL A 229 -13.96 -8.27 14.98
C VAL A 229 -15.24 -7.77 15.65
N SER A 230 -15.13 -6.85 16.60
CA SER A 230 -16.28 -6.16 17.18
C SER A 230 -16.93 -5.27 16.11
N ASP A 231 -17.69 -5.88 15.20
CA ASP A 231 -18.57 -5.22 14.26
C ASP A 231 -19.92 -4.85 14.90
N ASN A 232 -19.86 -4.21 16.07
CA ASN A 232 -21.09 -3.66 16.63
C ASN A 232 -20.80 -2.35 17.35
N LYS A 233 -20.78 -1.27 16.57
CA LYS A 233 -21.28 0.06 17.00
C LYS A 233 -21.13 1.07 15.87
N PHE A 234 -22.03 1.02 14.93
CA PHE A 234 -22.55 2.20 14.20
C PHE A 234 -23.80 1.76 13.45
N GLY A 235 -24.89 1.65 14.20
CA GLY A 235 -26.21 1.76 13.63
C GLY A 235 -26.53 3.26 13.47
N TYR A 236 -27.12 3.53 12.38
CA TYR A 236 -27.66 4.70 11.67
C TYR A 236 -26.84 5.18 10.52
#